data_ab4839dec05203f398a56d92eab6fa78
#
_entry.id   ab4839dec05203f398a56d92eab6fa78
#
_cell.length_a   1.000
_cell.length_b   1.000
_cell.length_c   1.000
_cell.angle_alpha   90.00
_cell.angle_beta   90.00
_cell.angle_gamma   90.00
#
_symmetry.space_group_name_H-M   'P 1'
#
loop_
_entity.id
_entity.type
_entity.pdbx_description
1 polymer ?
#
loop_
_entity_poly.entity_id
_entity_poly.type
_entity_poly.pdbx_seq_one_letter_code
_entity_poly.pdbx_strand_id
1 'polypeptide(L)'
;MYSKEATNVVHAYQDLMRNEGVPERLHRDLAPEQKVDAIIDINRTMRVRDTFSEAGCPNQNQSEVMGVKFIKRGSEALMNRSRAPDFVWPYSHKYIADVNNHCASPFLGWKTPISKRHGYTPNISAFLLYMFWEAIYFRAKDKCPKSNERKCKWLGVSNNVGDLLTYYIY
;
A
#
# COMPACT_ATOMS: atom_id res chain seq x y z
N MET A 1 -10.13 0.78 -10.17
CA MET A 1 -9.89 2.22 -9.92
C MET A 1 -10.95 2.66 -8.92
N TYR A 2 -10.57 2.97 -7.70
CA TYR A 2 -11.54 3.45 -6.71
C TYR A 2 -11.96 4.86 -7.10
N SER A 3 -13.26 5.08 -7.23
CA SER A 3 -13.79 6.43 -7.46
C SER A 3 -13.62 7.26 -6.18
N LYS A 4 -13.54 8.58 -6.32
CA LYS A 4 -13.49 9.52 -5.17
C LYS A 4 -14.87 9.68 -4.51
N GLU A 5 -15.78 8.73 -4.69
CA GLU A 5 -17.06 8.74 -4.02
C GLU A 5 -16.88 8.61 -2.51
N ALA A 6 -17.65 9.38 -1.77
CA ALA A 6 -17.60 9.42 -0.32
C ALA A 6 -17.69 8.03 0.34
N THR A 7 -18.52 7.15 -0.23
CA THR A 7 -18.69 5.77 0.26
C THR A 7 -17.40 4.96 0.16
N ASN A 8 -16.64 5.10 -0.93
CA ASN A 8 -15.37 4.38 -1.11
C ASN A 8 -14.31 4.88 -0.13
N VAL A 9 -14.31 6.18 0.20
CA VAL A 9 -13.40 6.75 1.20
C VAL A 9 -13.73 6.20 2.59
N VAL A 10 -15.00 6.10 2.95
CA VAL A 10 -15.45 5.49 4.22
C VAL A 10 -15.03 4.04 4.32
N HIS A 11 -15.25 3.23 3.27
CA HIS A 11 -14.85 1.82 3.25
C HIS A 11 -13.33 1.67 3.37
N ALA A 12 -12.56 2.45 2.62
CA ALA A 12 -11.10 2.43 2.71
C ALA A 12 -10.61 2.80 4.12
N TYR A 13 -11.28 3.74 4.79
CA TYR A 13 -10.96 4.12 6.17
C TYR A 13 -11.30 3.01 7.18
N GLN A 14 -12.44 2.35 7.01
CA GLN A 14 -12.82 1.19 7.83
C GLN A 14 -11.85 0.01 7.63
N ASP A 15 -11.43 -0.24 6.39
CA ASP A 15 -10.44 -1.28 6.08
C ASP A 15 -9.07 -0.96 6.68
N LEU A 16 -8.65 0.31 6.65
CA LEU A 16 -7.45 0.77 7.34
C LEU A 16 -7.53 0.47 8.84
N MET A 17 -8.62 0.84 9.50
CA MET A 17 -8.82 0.58 10.94
C MET A 17 -8.84 -0.90 11.27
N ARG A 18 -9.46 -1.74 10.41
CA ARG A 18 -9.51 -3.19 10.60
C ARG A 18 -8.13 -3.83 10.49
N ASN A 19 -7.35 -3.44 9.49
CA ASN A 19 -6.07 -4.07 9.18
C ASN A 19 -4.93 -3.51 10.03
N GLU A 20 -5.00 -2.22 10.32
CA GLU A 20 -3.90 -1.48 10.91
C GLU A 20 -4.16 -1.01 12.35
N GLY A 21 -5.38 -1.20 12.82
CA GLY A 21 -5.82 -0.72 14.13
C GLY A 21 -6.31 0.73 14.12
N VAL A 22 -6.98 1.12 15.19
CA VAL A 22 -7.58 2.45 15.35
C VAL A 22 -6.47 3.47 15.63
N PRO A 23 -6.34 4.54 14.82
CA PRO A 23 -5.36 5.58 15.07
C PRO A 23 -5.76 6.46 16.26
N GLU A 24 -4.81 6.97 17.00
CA GLU A 24 -5.06 7.94 18.07
C GLU A 24 -5.54 9.29 17.50
N ARG A 25 -5.00 9.67 16.34
CA ARG A 25 -5.32 10.93 15.66
C ARG A 25 -5.41 10.71 14.14
N LEU A 26 -6.45 11.29 13.55
CA LEU A 26 -6.59 11.44 12.10
C LEU A 26 -6.41 12.91 11.74
N HIS A 27 -5.45 13.21 10.87
CA HIS A 27 -5.28 14.56 10.30
C HIS A 27 -5.70 14.53 8.83
N ARG A 28 -6.60 15.44 8.44
CA ARG A 28 -7.20 15.48 7.11
C ARG A 28 -7.14 16.87 6.52
N ASP A 29 -7.22 16.96 5.20
CA ASP A 29 -7.51 18.21 4.53
C ASP A 29 -9.02 18.51 4.57
N LEU A 30 -9.41 19.72 4.14
CA LEU A 30 -10.82 20.13 4.11
C LEU A 30 -11.54 19.73 2.81
N ALA A 31 -11.05 18.74 2.07
CA ALA A 31 -11.69 18.25 0.85
C ALA A 31 -13.12 17.74 1.16
N PRO A 32 -14.12 18.08 0.31
CA PRO A 32 -15.52 17.70 0.56
C PRO A 32 -15.71 16.20 0.77
N GLU A 33 -14.99 15.37 0.02
CA GLU A 33 -15.05 13.91 0.12
C GLU A 33 -14.50 13.37 1.46
N GLN A 34 -13.75 14.18 2.19
CA GLN A 34 -13.22 13.83 3.52
C GLN A 34 -14.07 14.37 4.69
N LYS A 35 -15.02 15.25 4.39
CA LYS A 35 -15.98 15.80 5.38
C LYS A 35 -17.27 14.99 5.48
N VAL A 36 -17.19 13.70 5.27
CA VAL A 36 -18.36 12.83 5.32
C VAL A 36 -18.75 12.59 6.77
N ASP A 37 -20.02 12.82 7.11
CA ASP A 37 -20.57 12.62 8.45
C ASP A 37 -20.27 11.22 8.99
N ALA A 38 -20.30 10.20 8.12
CA ALA A 38 -19.96 8.84 8.48
C ALA A 38 -18.52 8.68 9.02
N ILE A 39 -17.53 9.43 8.50
CA ILE A 39 -16.17 9.41 9.06
C ILE A 39 -16.13 10.10 10.42
N ILE A 40 -16.87 11.19 10.56
CA ILE A 40 -16.98 11.91 11.83
C ILE A 40 -17.59 11.00 12.90
N ASP A 41 -18.65 10.27 12.57
CA ASP A 41 -19.31 9.34 13.48
C ASP A 41 -18.42 8.14 13.86
N ILE A 42 -17.67 7.60 12.90
CA ILE A 42 -16.67 6.56 13.16
C ILE A 42 -15.61 7.10 14.14
N ASN A 43 -15.07 8.29 13.89
CA ASN A 43 -14.06 8.91 14.75
C ASN A 43 -14.57 9.16 16.18
N ARG A 44 -15.80 9.64 16.32
CA ARG A 44 -16.46 9.81 17.63
C ARG A 44 -16.60 8.47 18.35
N THR A 45 -17.11 7.47 17.67
CA THR A 45 -17.33 6.13 18.24
C THR A 45 -16.02 5.47 18.67
N MET A 46 -14.99 5.59 17.85
CA MET A 46 -13.67 5.01 18.10
C MET A 46 -12.74 5.91 18.92
N ARG A 47 -13.20 7.09 19.35
CA ARG A 47 -12.43 8.08 20.10
C ARG A 47 -11.17 8.56 19.40
N VAL A 48 -11.20 8.64 18.07
CA VAL A 48 -10.12 9.17 17.25
C VAL A 48 -10.15 10.69 17.29
N ARG A 49 -9.03 11.32 17.61
CA ARG A 49 -8.90 12.78 17.57
C ARG A 49 -8.85 13.26 16.13
N ASP A 50 -9.85 13.99 15.69
CA ASP A 50 -9.94 14.54 14.34
C ASP A 50 -9.31 15.94 14.29
N THR A 51 -8.44 16.18 13.31
CA THR A 51 -7.79 17.48 13.08
C THR A 51 -7.75 17.78 11.58
N PHE A 52 -7.83 19.06 11.22
CA PHE A 52 -7.91 19.49 9.82
C PHE A 52 -6.80 20.49 9.50
N SER A 53 -6.29 20.44 8.28
CA SER A 53 -5.46 21.50 7.71
C SER A 53 -6.33 22.70 7.37
N GLU A 54 -5.79 23.90 7.47
CA GLU A 54 -6.46 25.11 7.01
C GLU A 54 -6.54 25.12 5.48
N ALA A 55 -7.61 25.71 4.95
CA ALA A 55 -7.78 25.84 3.51
C ALA A 55 -6.64 26.63 2.89
N GLY A 56 -6.01 26.09 1.84
CA GLY A 56 -4.90 26.71 1.16
C GLY A 56 -3.53 26.60 1.85
N CYS A 57 -3.42 25.85 2.95
CA CYS A 57 -2.18 25.61 3.69
C CYS A 57 -1.68 24.15 3.58
N PRO A 58 -1.21 23.70 2.40
CA PRO A 58 -0.77 22.31 2.19
C PRO A 58 0.41 21.91 3.08
N ASN A 59 1.18 22.87 3.59
CA ASN A 59 2.32 22.61 4.46
C ASN A 59 1.92 22.10 5.85
N GLN A 60 0.67 22.20 6.24
CA GLN A 60 0.20 21.67 7.52
C GLN A 60 0.05 20.15 7.54
N ASN A 61 0.04 19.49 6.37
CA ASN A 61 0.02 18.03 6.23
C ASN A 61 1.32 17.50 5.60
N GLN A 62 2.46 17.88 6.17
CA GLN A 62 3.78 17.50 5.63
C GLN A 62 3.99 15.99 5.53
N SER A 63 3.45 15.21 6.47
CA SER A 63 3.62 13.74 6.46
C SER A 63 2.98 13.11 5.23
N GLU A 64 1.77 13.56 4.84
CA GLU A 64 1.11 13.10 3.63
C GLU A 64 1.88 13.53 2.38
N VAL A 65 2.23 14.82 2.29
CA VAL A 65 2.97 15.35 1.13
C VAL A 65 4.29 14.63 0.93
N MET A 66 5.05 14.36 1.99
CA MET A 66 6.32 13.63 1.92
C MET A 66 6.12 12.16 1.56
N GLY A 67 5.12 11.50 2.16
CA GLY A 67 4.78 10.11 1.85
C GLY A 67 4.36 9.93 0.39
N VAL A 68 3.45 10.78 -0.09
CA VAL A 68 3.00 10.76 -1.49
C VAL A 68 4.15 11.04 -2.46
N LYS A 69 5.00 12.03 -2.18
CA LYS A 69 6.19 12.32 -3.01
C LYS A 69 7.17 11.15 -3.05
N PHE A 70 7.41 10.50 -1.90
CA PHE A 70 8.28 9.35 -1.82
C PHE A 70 7.77 8.19 -2.69
N ILE A 71 6.49 7.82 -2.54
CA ILE A 71 5.87 6.75 -3.31
C ILE A 71 5.89 7.06 -4.82
N LYS A 72 5.51 8.28 -5.22
CA LYS A 72 5.50 8.69 -6.63
C LYS A 72 6.89 8.60 -7.26
N ARG A 73 7.92 9.18 -6.62
CA ARG A 73 9.30 9.13 -7.12
C ARG A 73 9.85 7.71 -7.19
N GLY A 74 9.62 6.92 -6.16
CA GLY A 74 10.03 5.52 -6.12
C GLY A 74 9.38 4.70 -7.23
N SER A 75 8.07 4.89 -7.45
CA SER A 75 7.32 4.21 -8.51
C SER A 75 7.77 4.63 -9.90
N GLU A 76 8.01 5.93 -10.13
CA GLU A 76 8.52 6.44 -11.40
C GLU A 76 9.89 5.82 -11.73
N ALA A 77 10.81 5.82 -10.77
CA ALA A 77 12.12 5.19 -10.93
C ALA A 77 12.01 3.69 -11.20
N LEU A 78 11.09 2.99 -10.49
CA LEU A 78 10.84 1.57 -10.66
C LEU A 78 10.27 1.25 -12.05
N MET A 79 9.27 2.01 -12.50
CA MET A 79 8.64 1.85 -13.82
C MET A 79 9.66 2.08 -14.94
N ASN A 80 10.44 3.16 -14.86
CA ASN A 80 11.49 3.46 -15.83
C ASN A 80 12.55 2.36 -15.90
N ARG A 81 13.01 1.85 -14.75
CA ARG A 81 14.01 0.79 -14.67
C ARG A 81 13.51 -0.54 -15.20
N SER A 82 12.28 -0.91 -14.86
CA SER A 82 11.67 -2.20 -15.26
C SER A 82 11.09 -2.18 -16.68
N ARG A 83 10.98 -0.99 -17.31
CA ARG A 83 10.28 -0.77 -18.58
C ARG A 83 8.84 -1.32 -18.55
N ALA A 84 8.21 -1.22 -17.40
CA ALA A 84 6.82 -1.64 -17.22
C ALA A 84 5.87 -0.65 -17.92
N PRO A 85 4.79 -1.13 -18.52
CA PRO A 85 3.81 -0.26 -19.18
C PRO A 85 3.01 0.56 -18.15
N ASP A 86 2.55 1.74 -18.56
CA ASP A 86 1.92 2.72 -17.67
C ASP A 86 0.74 2.18 -16.88
N PHE A 87 -0.05 1.27 -17.46
CA PHE A 87 -1.25 0.74 -16.80
C PHE A 87 -0.96 -0.05 -15.50
N VAL A 88 0.28 -0.48 -15.25
CA VAL A 88 0.65 -1.19 -14.01
C VAL A 88 1.11 -0.25 -12.89
N TRP A 89 1.03 1.08 -13.10
CA TRP A 89 1.44 2.06 -12.08
C TRP A 89 0.80 1.85 -10.69
N PRO A 90 -0.46 1.40 -10.52
CA PRO A 90 -1.01 1.17 -9.19
C PRO A 90 -0.26 0.07 -8.43
N TYR A 91 0.20 -0.95 -9.14
CA TYR A 91 1.00 -2.03 -8.55
C TYR A 91 2.40 -1.57 -8.19
N SER A 92 3.00 -0.66 -8.97
CA SER A 92 4.30 -0.08 -8.63
C SER A 92 4.23 0.77 -7.36
N HIS A 93 3.14 1.53 -7.17
CA HIS A 93 2.89 2.29 -5.94
C HIS A 93 2.77 1.36 -4.72
N LYS A 94 1.97 0.29 -4.85
CA LYS A 94 1.83 -0.73 -3.82
C LYS A 94 3.18 -1.37 -3.49
N TYR A 95 3.92 -1.79 -4.50
CA TYR A 95 5.24 -2.42 -4.31
C TYR A 95 6.22 -1.52 -3.57
N ILE A 96 6.33 -0.24 -3.94
CA ILE A 96 7.20 0.72 -3.25
C ILE A 96 6.76 0.93 -1.80
N ALA A 97 5.46 1.02 -1.53
CA ALA A 97 4.94 1.12 -0.17
C ALA A 97 5.27 -0.12 0.66
N ASP A 98 5.06 -1.31 0.09
CA ASP A 98 5.37 -2.58 0.76
C ASP A 98 6.88 -2.70 1.05
N VAL A 99 7.74 -2.42 0.07
CA VAL A 99 9.20 -2.44 0.26
C VAL A 99 9.63 -1.46 1.35
N ASN A 100 9.10 -0.22 1.33
CA ASN A 100 9.41 0.77 2.35
C ASN A 100 9.02 0.30 3.76
N ASN A 101 7.86 -0.35 3.91
CA ASN A 101 7.40 -0.89 5.18
C ASN A 101 8.28 -2.04 5.71
N HIS A 102 8.99 -2.72 4.81
CA HIS A 102 9.90 -3.83 5.14
C HIS A 102 11.37 -3.41 5.23
N CYS A 103 11.71 -2.18 4.87
CA CYS A 103 13.09 -1.66 4.97
C CYS A 103 13.34 -1.00 6.33
N ALA A 104 14.52 -1.24 6.90
CA ALA A 104 14.97 -0.57 8.12
C ALA A 104 15.23 0.92 7.86
N SER A 105 14.83 1.77 8.80
CA SER A 105 15.00 3.22 8.70
C SER A 105 15.81 3.76 9.88
N PRO A 106 16.80 4.64 9.64
CA PRO A 106 17.54 5.31 10.72
C PRO A 106 16.64 6.08 11.68
N PHE A 107 15.56 6.70 11.15
CA PHE A 107 14.59 7.46 11.96
C PHE A 107 13.80 6.58 12.94
N LEU A 108 13.75 5.28 12.71
CA LEU A 108 13.10 4.30 13.57
C LEU A 108 14.11 3.50 14.41
N GLY A 109 15.36 3.99 14.53
CA GLY A 109 16.43 3.27 15.22
C GLY A 109 16.80 1.97 14.52
N TRP A 110 16.89 1.98 13.20
CA TRP A 110 17.19 0.82 12.34
C TRP A 110 16.15 -0.31 12.43
N LYS A 111 14.94 0.00 12.86
CA LYS A 111 13.80 -0.91 12.79
C LYS A 111 12.99 -0.66 11.50
N THR A 112 12.30 -1.69 11.02
CA THR A 112 11.33 -1.52 9.94
C THR A 112 10.04 -0.88 10.48
N PRO A 113 9.26 -0.15 9.66
CA PRO A 113 7.95 0.36 10.06
C PRO A 113 7.03 -0.75 10.62
N ILE A 114 6.98 -1.92 9.97
CA ILE A 114 6.22 -3.08 10.45
C ILE A 114 6.70 -3.52 11.83
N SER A 115 8.00 -3.69 12.01
CA SER A 115 8.56 -4.10 13.30
C SER A 115 8.27 -3.08 14.41
N LYS A 116 8.32 -1.80 14.10
CA LYS A 116 8.03 -0.74 15.06
C LYS A 116 6.56 -0.73 15.47
N ARG A 117 5.66 -1.03 14.52
CA ARG A 117 4.21 -1.01 14.73
C ARG A 117 3.68 -2.27 15.40
N HIS A 118 4.07 -3.42 14.89
CA HIS A 118 3.49 -4.71 15.26
C HIS A 118 4.36 -5.53 16.21
N GLY A 119 5.60 -5.09 16.49
CA GLY A 119 6.51 -5.74 17.43
C GLY A 119 7.24 -6.99 16.91
N TYR A 120 7.04 -7.39 15.66
CA TYR A 120 7.72 -8.53 15.05
C TYR A 120 8.59 -8.11 13.86
N THR A 121 9.63 -8.88 13.56
CA THR A 121 10.46 -8.66 12.37
C THR A 121 9.78 -9.28 11.16
N PRO A 122 9.48 -8.51 10.09
CA PRO A 122 8.81 -9.04 8.92
C PRO A 122 9.71 -10.00 8.14
N ASN A 123 9.09 -11.00 7.50
CA ASN A 123 9.78 -11.89 6.57
C ASN A 123 9.87 -11.21 5.20
N ILE A 124 11.08 -10.90 4.75
CA ILE A 124 11.33 -10.23 3.46
C ILE A 124 11.61 -11.22 2.31
N SER A 125 11.62 -12.53 2.56
CA SER A 125 12.03 -13.54 1.56
C SER A 125 11.24 -13.43 0.27
N ALA A 126 9.95 -13.11 0.34
CA ALA A 126 9.08 -12.96 -0.82
C ALA A 126 9.50 -11.81 -1.77
N PHE A 127 10.15 -10.76 -1.23
CA PHE A 127 10.62 -9.62 -2.02
C PHE A 127 11.99 -9.85 -2.65
N LEU A 128 12.71 -10.89 -2.24
CA LEU A 128 14.06 -11.18 -2.71
C LEU A 128 14.08 -12.15 -3.90
N LEU A 129 12.94 -12.79 -4.22
CA LEU A 129 12.88 -13.83 -5.25
C LEU A 129 12.77 -13.26 -6.65
N TYR A 130 12.03 -12.17 -6.84
CA TYR A 130 11.74 -11.61 -8.15
C TYR A 130 11.82 -10.09 -8.13
N MET A 131 12.19 -9.50 -9.27
CA MET A 131 12.12 -8.05 -9.48
C MET A 131 10.76 -7.64 -10.04
N PHE A 132 10.36 -6.41 -9.76
CA PHE A 132 9.13 -5.85 -10.32
C PHE A 132 9.13 -5.92 -11.85
N TRP A 133 8.03 -6.41 -12.43
CA TRP A 133 7.84 -6.63 -13.86
C TRP A 133 8.78 -7.70 -14.48
N GLU A 134 9.42 -8.53 -13.67
CA GLU A 134 10.20 -9.67 -14.14
C GLU A 134 9.31 -10.73 -14.80
N ALA A 135 9.81 -11.34 -15.86
CA ALA A 135 9.12 -12.44 -16.51
C ALA A 135 9.33 -13.73 -15.71
N ILE A 136 8.24 -14.30 -15.24
CA ILE A 136 8.22 -15.56 -14.48
C ILE A 136 7.27 -16.56 -15.15
N TYR A 137 7.38 -17.82 -14.76
CA TYR A 137 6.47 -18.87 -15.20
C TYR A 137 5.67 -19.36 -13.99
N PHE A 138 4.38 -19.51 -14.15
CA PHE A 138 3.53 -20.14 -13.15
C PHE A 138 2.83 -21.35 -13.76
N ARG A 139 2.58 -22.35 -12.93
CA ARG A 139 1.87 -23.54 -13.34
C ARG A 139 0.37 -23.34 -13.01
N ALA A 140 -0.45 -23.20 -14.07
CA ALA A 140 -1.88 -23.28 -13.91
C ALA A 140 -2.27 -24.75 -13.72
N LYS A 141 -3.33 -25.03 -12.93
CA LYS A 141 -3.80 -26.37 -12.52
C LYS A 141 -3.40 -27.50 -13.44
N ASP A 142 -2.68 -28.47 -12.89
CA ASP A 142 -2.11 -29.61 -13.65
C ASP A 142 -3.20 -30.41 -14.33
N LYS A 143 -3.08 -30.52 -15.65
CA LYS A 143 -3.68 -31.60 -16.43
C LYS A 143 -2.55 -32.52 -16.86
N CYS A 144 -2.26 -33.52 -16.04
CA CYS A 144 -1.35 -34.58 -16.43
C CYS A 144 -1.78 -35.17 -17.78
N PRO A 145 -0.87 -35.46 -18.75
CA PRO A 145 0.59 -35.42 -18.64
C PRO A 145 1.26 -34.13 -19.13
N LYS A 146 0.51 -33.10 -19.52
CA LYS A 146 1.10 -31.88 -20.11
C LYS A 146 1.27 -30.81 -19.05
N SER A 147 2.48 -30.26 -18.94
CA SER A 147 2.76 -29.06 -18.14
C SER A 147 1.98 -27.86 -18.71
N ASN A 148 1.25 -27.18 -17.85
CA ASN A 148 0.45 -26.00 -18.20
C ASN A 148 1.16 -24.73 -17.69
N GLU A 149 2.45 -24.60 -18.00
CA GLU A 149 3.25 -23.44 -17.64
C GLU A 149 2.87 -22.24 -18.52
N ARG A 150 2.61 -21.13 -17.85
CA ARG A 150 2.28 -19.87 -18.52
C ARG A 150 3.28 -18.81 -18.11
N LYS A 151 3.74 -18.05 -19.09
CA LYS A 151 4.58 -16.89 -18.86
C LYS A 151 3.73 -15.73 -18.37
N CYS A 152 4.19 -15.08 -17.32
CA CYS A 152 3.52 -13.90 -16.74
C CYS A 152 4.56 -12.89 -16.27
N LYS A 153 4.10 -11.75 -15.76
CA LYS A 153 4.93 -10.70 -15.19
C LYS A 153 4.65 -10.58 -13.69
N TRP A 154 5.71 -10.52 -12.89
CA TRP A 154 5.59 -10.37 -11.45
C TRP A 154 5.30 -8.90 -11.07
N LEU A 155 4.30 -8.68 -10.23
CA LEU A 155 3.83 -7.35 -9.83
C LEU A 155 4.02 -7.05 -8.35
N GLY A 156 4.37 -8.05 -7.57
CA GLY A 156 4.55 -7.86 -6.13
C GLY A 156 3.95 -8.98 -5.29
N VAL A 157 4.08 -8.83 -3.98
CA VAL A 157 3.57 -9.78 -2.99
C VAL A 157 2.10 -9.48 -2.70
N SER A 158 1.28 -10.53 -2.59
CA SER A 158 -0.11 -10.42 -2.14
C SER A 158 -0.15 -10.53 -0.61
N ASN A 159 -0.61 -9.47 0.04
CA ASN A 159 -0.72 -9.45 1.51
C ASN A 159 -2.13 -9.81 2.00
N ASN A 160 -3.13 -9.78 1.12
CA ASN A 160 -4.54 -9.89 1.49
C ASN A 160 -5.21 -11.18 0.99
N VAL A 161 -4.54 -11.95 0.15
CA VAL A 161 -5.09 -13.18 -0.44
C VAL A 161 -4.01 -14.24 -0.46
N GLY A 162 -4.37 -15.44 -0.04
CA GLY A 162 -3.47 -16.59 -0.03
C GLY A 162 -2.59 -16.65 1.22
N ASP A 163 -1.64 -17.56 1.18
CA ASP A 163 -0.66 -17.79 2.23
C ASP A 163 0.68 -17.15 1.90
N LEU A 164 1.70 -17.37 2.70
CA LEU A 164 3.08 -16.95 2.44
C LEU A 164 3.51 -17.29 1.01
N LEU A 165 4.23 -16.37 0.36
CA LEU A 165 4.69 -16.52 -1.03
C LEU A 165 3.57 -16.47 -2.10
N THR A 166 2.45 -15.83 -1.80
CA THR A 166 1.43 -15.51 -2.81
C THR A 166 1.76 -14.18 -3.51
N TYR A 167 1.63 -14.15 -4.83
CA TYR A 167 2.08 -13.04 -5.66
C TYR A 167 0.98 -12.50 -6.57
N TYR A 168 1.03 -11.20 -6.86
CA TYR A 168 0.31 -10.61 -7.97
C TYR A 168 1.08 -10.84 -9.26
N ILE A 169 0.40 -11.35 -10.28
CA ILE A 169 0.94 -11.63 -11.61
C ILE A 169 0.04 -11.06 -12.69
N TYR A 170 0.64 -10.69 -13.84
CA TYR A 170 -0.05 -10.21 -15.05
C TYR A 170 0.25 -11.09 -16.25
#